data_5b49ed7ecbc7c0d4b519e9a67b94a5f0
#
_entry.id   5b49ed7ecbc7c0d4b519e9a67b94a5f0
#
_cell.length_a   1.000
_cell.length_b   1.000
_cell.length_c   1.000
_cell.angle_alpha   90.00
_cell.angle_beta   90.00
_cell.angle_gamma   90.00
#
_symmetry.space_group_name_H-M   'P 1'
#
loop_
_entity.id
_entity.type
_entity.pdbx_description
1 polymer ?
#
loop_
_entity_poly.entity_id
_entity_poly.type
_entity_poly.pdbx_seq_one_letter_code
_entity_poly.pdbx_strand_id
1 'polypeptide(L)'
;NQGATRLFTWLGIALTPGRLLNGYRAVFDPALGLRQWIHNFDSVADAVLARLRTEADVDPALRELLKELEQLRGKSRPRAVEHTANPVALPIHIRRDGIDLRYFTTLTTLGTPLDVTAQELRIEGYFPMDTATEEFAHTLLRRNS
;
A
#
# COMPACT_ATOMS: atom_id res chain seq x y z
N ASN A 1 12.57 6.04 -1.74
CA ASN A 1 13.75 5.20 -1.94
C ASN A 1 13.72 4.63 -3.38
N GLN A 2 14.89 4.30 -3.93
CA GLN A 2 15.01 3.87 -5.34
C GLN A 2 14.21 2.59 -5.64
N GLY A 3 14.15 1.62 -4.72
CA GLY A 3 13.41 0.38 -4.91
C GLY A 3 11.92 0.62 -5.10
N ALA A 4 11.31 1.44 -4.26
CA ALA A 4 9.91 1.81 -4.39
C ALA A 4 9.65 2.56 -5.71
N THR A 5 10.50 3.52 -6.06
CA THR A 5 10.37 4.26 -7.32
C THR A 5 10.38 3.31 -8.52
N ARG A 6 11.31 2.36 -8.56
CA ARG A 6 11.43 1.40 -9.66
C ARG A 6 10.26 0.43 -9.73
N LEU A 7 9.79 -0.05 -8.59
CA LEU A 7 8.59 -0.89 -8.51
C LEU A 7 7.37 -0.16 -9.06
N PHE A 8 7.12 1.07 -8.61
CA PHE A 8 6.00 1.87 -9.11
C PHE A 8 6.13 2.19 -10.61
N THR A 9 7.33 2.52 -11.08
CA THR A 9 7.58 2.72 -12.52
C THR A 9 7.29 1.44 -13.32
N TRP A 10 7.75 0.28 -12.83
CA TRP A 10 7.45 -1.00 -13.46
C TRP A 10 5.95 -1.28 -13.47
N LEU A 11 5.21 -0.91 -12.43
CA LEU A 11 3.76 -1.01 -12.37
C LEU A 11 3.03 0.00 -13.28
N GLY A 12 3.76 0.91 -13.94
CA GLY A 12 3.18 1.92 -14.83
C GLY A 12 2.61 3.13 -14.09
N ILE A 13 2.98 3.32 -12.83
CA ILE A 13 2.54 4.46 -12.03
C ILE A 13 3.46 5.65 -12.30
N ALA A 14 2.89 6.73 -12.81
CA ALA A 14 3.63 7.97 -13.05
C ALA A 14 3.97 8.66 -11.71
N LEU A 15 5.25 8.63 -11.35
CA LEU A 15 5.76 9.38 -10.22
C LEU A 15 6.24 10.76 -10.71
N THR A 16 5.50 11.80 -10.38
CA THR A 16 5.87 13.17 -10.73
C THR A 16 6.82 13.73 -9.67
N PRO A 17 8.03 14.19 -10.04
CA PRO A 17 8.92 14.83 -9.09
C PRO A 17 8.25 15.99 -8.36
N GLY A 18 8.42 16.06 -7.05
CA GLY A 18 7.84 17.11 -6.21
C GLY A 18 6.35 16.92 -5.87
N ARG A 19 5.65 15.93 -6.45
CA ARG A 19 4.28 15.59 -6.08
C ARG A 19 4.25 14.36 -5.17
N LEU A 20 3.71 14.51 -3.98
CA LEU A 20 3.52 13.39 -3.06
C LEU A 20 2.43 12.45 -3.59
N LEU A 21 2.76 11.18 -3.74
CA LEU A 21 1.79 10.15 -4.02
C LEU A 21 1.13 9.73 -2.70
N ASN A 22 -0.19 9.87 -2.61
CA ASN A 22 -0.93 9.29 -1.50
C ASN A 22 -1.07 7.78 -1.73
N GLY A 23 -0.45 6.97 -0.89
CA GLY A 23 -0.43 5.51 -1.03
C GLY A 23 -1.83 4.88 -0.99
N TYR A 24 -2.72 5.38 -0.14
CA TYR A 24 -4.10 4.90 -0.08
C TYR A 24 -4.86 5.15 -1.40
N ARG A 25 -4.75 6.37 -1.94
CA ARG A 25 -5.36 6.68 -3.24
C ARG A 25 -4.75 5.83 -4.35
N ALA A 26 -3.44 5.60 -4.34
CA ALA A 26 -2.79 4.76 -5.35
C ALA A 26 -3.36 3.33 -5.39
N VAL A 27 -3.71 2.77 -4.24
CA VAL A 27 -4.32 1.44 -4.11
C VAL A 27 -5.78 1.43 -4.57
N PHE A 28 -6.57 2.47 -4.23
CA PHE A 28 -8.03 2.46 -4.42
C PHE A 28 -8.49 3.09 -5.73
N ASP A 29 -7.80 4.13 -6.21
CA ASP A 29 -8.20 4.87 -7.40
C ASP A 29 -7.80 4.11 -8.68
N PRO A 30 -8.78 3.65 -9.48
CA PRO A 30 -8.48 2.98 -10.74
C PRO A 30 -7.67 3.84 -11.72
N ALA A 31 -7.82 5.17 -11.64
CA ALA A 31 -7.10 6.09 -12.52
C ALA A 31 -5.59 6.15 -12.22
N LEU A 32 -5.17 5.82 -11.00
CA LEU A 32 -3.75 5.74 -10.62
C LEU A 32 -3.10 4.41 -10.98
N GLY A 33 -3.89 3.42 -11.41
CA GLY A 33 -3.41 2.21 -12.09
C GLY A 33 -2.87 1.09 -11.21
N LEU A 34 -2.68 1.27 -9.90
CA LEU A 34 -2.14 0.21 -9.04
C LEU A 34 -3.18 -0.90 -8.75
N ARG A 35 -4.44 -0.53 -8.55
CA ARG A 35 -5.54 -1.43 -8.21
C ARG A 35 -5.64 -2.65 -9.15
N GLN A 36 -5.46 -2.45 -10.45
CA GLN A 36 -5.58 -3.50 -11.46
C GLN A 36 -4.55 -4.63 -11.29
N TRP A 37 -3.42 -4.35 -10.65
CA TRP A 37 -2.34 -5.30 -10.45
C TRP A 37 -2.40 -6.02 -9.09
N ILE A 38 -3.24 -5.54 -8.15
CA ILE A 38 -3.39 -6.15 -6.82
C ILE A 38 -4.37 -7.30 -6.93
N HIS A 39 -3.84 -8.54 -6.91
CA HIS A 39 -4.65 -9.75 -7.05
C HIS A 39 -5.59 -9.99 -5.87
N ASN A 40 -5.15 -9.68 -4.66
CA ASN A 40 -5.94 -9.79 -3.42
C ASN A 40 -6.53 -8.43 -2.97
N PHE A 41 -6.98 -7.61 -3.94
CA PHE A 41 -7.45 -6.24 -3.69
C PHE A 41 -8.50 -6.16 -2.58
N ASP A 42 -9.49 -7.05 -2.57
CA ASP A 42 -10.57 -6.99 -1.58
C ASP A 42 -10.03 -7.13 -0.14
N SER A 43 -9.09 -8.05 0.08
CA SER A 43 -8.45 -8.24 1.40
C SER A 43 -7.61 -7.03 1.80
N VAL A 44 -6.86 -6.47 0.84
CA VAL A 44 -6.06 -5.26 1.06
C VAL A 44 -6.96 -4.07 1.38
N ALA A 45 -8.03 -3.88 0.61
CA ALA A 45 -8.98 -2.79 0.81
C ALA A 45 -9.68 -2.89 2.17
N ASP A 46 -10.10 -4.10 2.58
CA ASP A 46 -10.74 -4.31 3.88
C ASP A 46 -9.81 -3.97 5.05
N ALA A 47 -8.56 -4.43 4.98
CA ALA A 47 -7.57 -4.16 6.01
C ALA A 47 -7.24 -2.66 6.10
N VAL A 48 -7.05 -2.00 4.95
CA VAL A 48 -6.77 -0.55 4.90
C VAL A 48 -7.94 0.25 5.45
N LEU A 49 -9.19 -0.05 5.05
CA LEU A 49 -10.37 0.66 5.52
C LEU A 49 -10.61 0.43 7.02
N ALA A 50 -10.45 -0.81 7.51
CA ALA A 50 -10.58 -1.11 8.93
C ALA A 50 -9.61 -0.29 9.77
N ARG A 51 -8.36 -0.21 9.33
CA ARG A 51 -7.33 0.58 9.99
C ARG A 51 -7.64 2.07 9.94
N LEU A 52 -7.99 2.59 8.74
CA LEU A 52 -8.27 4.01 8.57
C LEU A 52 -9.49 4.46 9.40
N ARG A 53 -10.49 3.58 9.61
CA ARG A 53 -11.61 3.86 10.52
C ARG A 53 -11.14 4.09 11.95
N THR A 54 -10.28 3.22 12.47
CA THR A 54 -9.72 3.38 13.82
C THR A 54 -8.90 4.67 13.95
N GLU A 55 -8.15 5.03 12.92
CA GLU A 55 -7.35 6.26 12.91
C GLU A 55 -8.25 7.51 12.79
N ALA A 56 -9.33 7.46 12.00
CA ALA A 56 -10.29 8.56 11.82
C ALA A 56 -11.14 8.85 13.06
N ASP A 57 -11.23 7.92 14.00
CA ASP A 57 -11.85 8.15 15.31
C ASP A 57 -11.02 9.14 16.14
N VAL A 58 -9.70 9.10 15.98
CA VAL A 58 -8.75 9.96 16.70
C VAL A 58 -8.42 11.23 15.91
N ASP A 59 -8.26 11.11 14.58
CA ASP A 59 -7.91 12.21 13.69
C ASP A 59 -9.06 12.54 12.71
N PRO A 60 -9.82 13.62 12.96
CA PRO A 60 -10.92 14.01 12.09
C PRO A 60 -10.52 14.34 10.64
N ALA A 61 -9.25 14.71 10.38
CA ALA A 61 -8.78 15.02 9.03
C ALA A 61 -8.80 13.77 8.12
N LEU A 62 -8.72 12.58 8.70
CA LEU A 62 -8.78 11.33 7.94
C LEU A 62 -10.20 10.91 7.52
N ARG A 63 -11.24 11.53 8.06
CA ARG A 63 -12.65 11.17 7.78
C ARG A 63 -13.02 11.39 6.32
N GLU A 64 -12.57 12.48 5.72
CA GLU A 64 -12.83 12.74 4.31
C GLU A 64 -12.12 11.74 3.40
N LEU A 65 -10.87 11.40 3.71
CA LEU A 65 -10.14 10.35 3.00
C LEU A 65 -10.85 9.00 3.13
N LEU A 66 -11.31 8.64 4.32
CA LEU A 66 -12.05 7.40 4.55
C LEU A 66 -13.30 7.32 3.67
N LYS A 67 -14.12 8.37 3.62
CA LYS A 67 -15.31 8.43 2.77
C LYS A 67 -14.97 8.28 1.29
N GLU A 68 -13.92 8.97 0.84
CA GLU A 68 -13.43 8.88 -0.54
C GLU A 68 -13.05 7.43 -0.89
N LEU A 69 -12.26 6.77 -0.04
CA LEU A 69 -11.81 5.40 -0.29
C LEU A 69 -12.96 4.39 -0.24
N GLU A 70 -13.94 4.57 0.64
CA GLU A 70 -15.15 3.74 0.68
C GLU A 70 -15.96 3.86 -0.61
N GLN A 71 -16.06 5.07 -1.18
CA GLN A 71 -16.70 5.29 -2.47
C GLN A 71 -15.91 4.63 -3.62
N LEU A 72 -14.58 4.79 -3.65
CA LEU A 72 -13.71 4.20 -4.67
C LEU A 72 -13.69 2.66 -4.61
N ARG A 73 -13.83 2.08 -3.43
CA ARG A 73 -13.97 0.63 -3.28
C ARG A 73 -15.21 0.10 -3.97
N GLY A 74 -16.33 0.85 -3.92
CA GLY A 74 -17.61 0.43 -4.44
C GLY A 74 -18.26 -0.69 -3.62
N LYS A 75 -19.37 -1.24 -4.12
CA LYS A 75 -20.13 -2.31 -3.46
C LYS A 75 -19.51 -3.70 -3.72
N SER A 76 -18.25 -3.91 -3.40
CA SER A 76 -17.69 -5.26 -3.36
C SER A 76 -18.29 -6.02 -2.18
N ARG A 77 -18.76 -7.25 -2.41
CA ARG A 77 -19.17 -8.14 -1.31
C ARG A 77 -17.96 -8.38 -0.43
N PRO A 78 -18.09 -8.25 0.90
CA PRO A 78 -17.05 -8.72 1.80
C PRO A 78 -16.84 -10.21 1.53
N ARG A 79 -15.75 -10.55 0.89
CA ARG A 79 -15.27 -11.93 0.88
C ARG A 79 -14.80 -12.19 2.29
N ALA A 80 -15.19 -13.34 2.87
CA ALA A 80 -14.70 -13.71 4.20
C ALA A 80 -13.19 -13.49 4.22
N VAL A 81 -12.77 -12.47 4.98
CA VAL A 81 -11.35 -12.20 5.18
C VAL A 81 -10.84 -13.42 5.89
N GLU A 82 -10.01 -14.22 5.21
CA GLU A 82 -9.11 -15.08 5.97
C GLU A 82 -8.34 -14.13 6.87
N HIS A 83 -8.76 -14.09 8.13
CA HIS A 83 -8.09 -13.33 9.16
C HIS A 83 -6.69 -13.93 9.26
N THR A 84 -5.77 -13.38 8.47
CA THR A 84 -4.37 -13.60 8.75
C THR A 84 -4.17 -13.07 10.15
N ALA A 85 -3.82 -13.96 11.06
CA ALA A 85 -3.80 -13.73 12.51
C ALA A 85 -2.77 -12.66 12.95
N ASN A 86 -2.25 -11.86 12.04
CA ASN A 86 -1.27 -10.83 12.32
C ASN A 86 -1.73 -9.46 11.77
N PRO A 87 -2.30 -8.59 12.63
CA PRO A 87 -2.70 -7.23 12.23
C PRO A 87 -1.52 -6.31 11.88
N VAL A 88 -0.28 -6.74 12.11
CA VAL A 88 0.94 -5.95 11.90
C VAL A 88 1.45 -6.04 10.47
N ALA A 89 1.14 -7.13 9.75
CA ALA A 89 1.63 -7.34 8.39
C ALA A 89 0.48 -7.61 7.42
N LEU A 90 0.32 -6.75 6.42
CA LEU A 90 -0.68 -6.89 5.37
C LEU A 90 -0.04 -7.52 4.13
N PRO A 91 -0.43 -8.75 3.72
CA PRO A 91 0.07 -9.35 2.49
C PRO A 91 -0.55 -8.64 1.28
N ILE A 92 0.30 -8.28 0.32
CA ILE A 92 -0.08 -7.72 -0.98
C ILE A 92 0.46 -8.63 -2.08
N HIS A 93 -0.43 -9.16 -2.90
CA HIS A 93 -0.08 -9.96 -4.07
C HIS A 93 -0.26 -9.12 -5.32
N ILE A 94 0.82 -8.92 -6.07
CA ILE A 94 0.86 -8.13 -7.30
C ILE A 94 1.09 -9.07 -8.46
N ARG A 95 0.21 -9.01 -9.49
CA ARG A 95 0.37 -9.77 -10.72
C ARG A 95 0.39 -8.84 -11.92
N ARG A 96 1.49 -8.92 -12.70
CA ARG A 96 1.65 -8.17 -13.94
C ARG A 96 2.52 -8.93 -14.93
N ASP A 97 2.11 -9.02 -16.17
CA ASP A 97 2.88 -9.59 -17.30
C ASP A 97 3.45 -11.00 -17.00
N GLY A 98 2.66 -11.85 -16.33
CA GLY A 98 3.06 -13.20 -15.93
C GLY A 98 3.96 -13.28 -14.68
N ILE A 99 4.29 -12.15 -14.07
CA ILE A 99 5.07 -12.06 -12.84
C ILE A 99 4.11 -11.99 -11.66
N ASP A 100 4.32 -12.84 -10.65
CA ASP A 100 3.57 -12.88 -9.38
C ASP A 100 4.51 -12.47 -8.26
N LEU A 101 4.26 -11.31 -7.65
CA LEU A 101 5.06 -10.77 -6.56
C LEU A 101 4.24 -10.79 -5.28
N ARG A 102 4.87 -11.21 -4.20
CA ARG A 102 4.26 -11.30 -2.88
C ARG A 102 5.05 -10.50 -1.88
N TYR A 103 4.41 -9.46 -1.36
CA TYR A 103 4.99 -8.63 -0.31
C TYR A 103 4.11 -8.70 0.94
N PHE A 104 4.72 -8.56 2.11
CA PHE A 104 4.00 -8.06 3.26
C PHE A 104 4.42 -6.62 3.51
N THR A 105 3.46 -5.82 3.98
CA THR A 105 3.71 -4.43 4.32
C THR A 105 3.69 -4.23 5.82
N THR A 106 4.60 -3.39 6.29
CA THR A 106 4.60 -2.89 7.67
C THR A 106 4.46 -1.38 7.64
N LEU A 107 3.78 -0.84 8.63
CA LEU A 107 3.74 0.59 8.84
C LEU A 107 4.47 0.94 10.13
N THR A 108 5.46 1.80 10.00
CA THR A 108 6.21 2.36 11.13
C THR A 108 5.82 3.82 11.27
N THR A 109 5.30 4.19 12.44
CA THR A 109 5.16 5.59 12.86
C THR A 109 6.43 6.01 13.57
N LEU A 110 7.01 7.13 13.12
CA LEU A 110 8.14 7.76 13.80
C LEU A 110 7.57 8.87 14.67
N GLY A 111 7.91 8.86 15.92
CA GLY A 111 7.58 9.94 16.84
C GLY A 111 7.80 9.54 18.29
N THR A 112 8.40 10.44 19.03
CA THR A 112 8.33 10.44 20.50
C THR A 112 7.11 11.28 20.90
N PRO A 113 6.51 11.05 22.08
CA PRO A 113 5.35 11.84 22.55
C PRO A 113 5.60 13.36 22.64
N LEU A 114 6.84 13.79 22.47
CA LEU A 114 7.29 15.20 22.59
C LEU A 114 7.42 15.93 21.24
N ASP A 115 7.37 15.22 20.10
CA ASP A 115 7.54 15.83 18.79
C ASP A 115 6.31 15.58 17.91
N VAL A 116 5.41 16.56 17.88
CA VAL A 116 4.14 16.50 17.13
C VAL A 116 4.39 16.36 15.63
N THR A 117 5.46 16.98 15.10
CA THR A 117 5.79 16.96 13.68
C THR A 117 6.25 15.57 13.22
N ALA A 118 6.99 14.84 14.07
CA ALA A 118 7.46 13.50 13.77
C ALA A 118 6.36 12.43 13.90
N GLN A 119 5.30 12.69 14.69
CA GLN A 119 4.16 11.77 14.83
C GLN A 119 3.35 11.63 13.53
N GLU A 120 3.43 12.59 12.62
CA GLU A 120 2.75 12.55 11.33
C GLU A 120 3.53 11.78 10.26
N LEU A 121 4.81 11.47 10.50
CA LEU A 121 5.63 10.73 9.55
C LEU A 121 5.36 9.23 9.65
N ARG A 122 4.91 8.66 8.55
CA ARG A 122 4.63 7.22 8.41
C ARG A 122 5.51 6.63 7.31
N ILE A 123 6.20 5.55 7.66
CA ILE A 123 7.02 4.79 6.71
C ILE A 123 6.34 3.46 6.45
N GLU A 124 5.94 3.23 5.22
CA GLU A 124 5.47 1.92 4.78
C GLU A 124 6.62 1.13 4.18
N GLY A 125 6.92 -0.02 4.78
CA GLY A 125 7.93 -0.95 4.32
C GLY A 125 7.28 -2.10 3.55
N TYR A 126 7.87 -2.44 2.39
CA TYR A 126 7.49 -3.60 1.58
C TYR A 126 8.59 -4.64 1.65
N PHE A 127 8.26 -5.83 2.12
CA PHE A 127 9.21 -6.93 2.31
C PHE A 127 8.78 -8.13 1.45
N PRO A 128 9.70 -8.71 0.64
CA PRO A 128 9.41 -9.91 -0.12
C PRO A 128 8.99 -11.07 0.79
N MET A 129 8.00 -11.84 0.38
CA MET A 129 7.53 -13.03 1.10
C MET A 129 8.14 -14.33 0.56
N ASP A 130 8.76 -14.28 -0.61
CA ASP A 130 9.37 -15.43 -1.24
C ASP A 130 10.62 -15.02 -2.05
N THR A 131 11.45 -16.02 -2.36
CA THR A 131 12.71 -15.83 -3.08
C THR A 131 12.50 -15.25 -4.49
N ALA A 132 11.43 -15.63 -5.19
CA ALA A 132 11.15 -15.12 -6.52
C ALA A 132 10.86 -13.61 -6.50
N THR A 133 10.12 -13.14 -5.50
CA THR A 133 9.85 -11.71 -5.28
C THR A 133 11.12 -10.96 -4.91
N GLU A 134 11.99 -11.54 -4.08
CA GLU A 134 13.27 -10.95 -3.69
C GLU A 134 14.22 -10.82 -4.88
N GLU A 135 14.38 -11.87 -5.68
CA GLU A 135 15.21 -11.87 -6.89
C GLU A 135 14.71 -10.82 -7.90
N PHE A 136 13.39 -10.72 -8.07
CA PHE A 136 12.80 -9.70 -8.93
C PHE A 136 13.11 -8.29 -8.41
N ALA A 137 12.97 -8.03 -7.12
CA ALA A 137 13.30 -6.75 -6.52
C ALA A 137 14.79 -6.38 -6.73
N HIS A 138 15.69 -7.34 -6.57
CA HIS A 138 17.12 -7.15 -6.89
C HIS A 138 17.36 -6.87 -8.37
N THR A 139 16.64 -7.54 -9.26
CA THR A 139 16.75 -7.29 -10.71
C THR A 139 16.31 -5.87 -11.07
N LEU A 140 15.22 -5.37 -10.46
CA LEU A 140 14.78 -3.99 -10.62
C LEU A 140 15.86 -2.99 -10.16
N LEU A 141 16.60 -3.32 -9.10
CA LEU A 141 17.66 -2.45 -8.60
C LEU A 141 18.89 -2.41 -9.50
N ARG A 142 19.20 -3.49 -10.23
CA ARG A 142 20.40 -3.61 -11.09
C ARG A 142 20.23 -3.01 -12.49
N ARG A 143 19.03 -2.90 -13.03
CA ARG A 143 18.75 -2.55 -14.44
C ARG A 143 19.18 -1.15 -14.88
N ASN A 144 19.77 -0.31 -14.02
CA ASN A 144 20.26 1.03 -14.34
C ASN A 144 21.58 1.36 -13.59
N SER A 145 22.49 0.41 -13.48
CA SER A 145 23.88 0.69 -13.11
C SER A 145 24.73 0.70 -14.35
#